data_69d193421d81ac6a04c5d385a1219fb9
#
_entry.id   69d193421d81ac6a04c5d385a1219fb9
#
_cell.length_a   1.000
_cell.length_b   1.000
_cell.length_c   1.000
_cell.angle_alpha   90.00
_cell.angle_beta   90.00
_cell.angle_gamma   90.00
#
_symmetry.space_group_name_H-M   'P 1'
#
loop_
_entity.id
_entity.type
_entity.pdbx_description
1 polymer ?
#
loop_
_entity_poly.entity_id
_entity_poly.type
_entity_poly.pdbx_seq_one_letter_code
_entity_poly.pdbx_strand_id
1 'polypeptide(L)' 'MAKFEVYTNQGEKITTTEHEDIKEALEYHSKLKQLPLDIFLMMFVVKEIKQNATRSIKN' A
#
# COMPACT_ATOMS: atom_id res chain seq x y z
N MET A 1 -1.44 -13.41 0.10
CA MET A 1 -1.27 -12.05 -0.40
C MET A 1 -1.15 -11.08 0.75
N ALA A 2 -0.47 -9.99 0.53
CA ALA A 2 -0.30 -8.97 1.56
C ALA A 2 -1.29 -7.85 1.35
N LYS A 3 -1.69 -7.21 2.43
CA LYS A 3 -2.53 -6.02 2.36
C LYS A 3 -1.67 -4.77 2.36
N PHE A 4 -2.08 -3.81 1.54
CA PHE A 4 -1.36 -2.54 1.42
C PHE A 4 -2.34 -1.40 1.60
N GLU A 5 -1.96 -0.43 2.40
CA GLU A 5 -2.75 0.78 2.61
C GLU A 5 -2.13 1.93 1.86
N VAL A 6 -2.97 2.73 1.22
CA VAL A 6 -2.52 3.92 0.50
C VAL A 6 -2.96 5.15 1.26
N TYR A 7 -2.02 6.05 1.49
CA TYR A 7 -2.26 7.30 2.22
C TYR A 7 -1.85 8.48 1.35
N THR A 8 -2.46 9.63 1.60
CA THR A 8 -1.97 10.88 1.02
C THR A 8 -0.67 11.26 1.72
N ASN A 9 0.05 12.22 1.14
CA ASN A 9 1.28 12.72 1.77
C ASN A 9 1.00 13.50 3.04
N GLN A 10 -0.27 13.74 3.36
CA GLN A 10 -0.66 14.37 4.60
C GLN A 10 -1.10 13.34 5.65
N GLY A 11 -1.00 12.06 5.32
CA GLY A 11 -1.29 11.00 6.27
C GLY A 11 -2.72 10.53 6.28
N GLU A 12 -3.52 10.93 5.32
CA GLU A 12 -4.92 10.55 5.27
C GLU A 12 -5.08 9.25 4.48
N LYS A 13 -5.73 8.26 5.06
CA LYS A 13 -5.90 6.97 4.44
C LYS A 13 -6.92 7.05 3.31
N ILE A 14 -6.56 6.51 2.15
CA ILE A 14 -7.42 6.52 0.97
C ILE A 14 -8.09 5.17 0.78
N THR A 15 -7.32 4.10 0.76
CA THR A 15 -7.86 2.78 0.44
C THR A 15 -6.92 1.69 0.91
N THR A 16 -7.43 0.46 0.91
CA THR A 16 -6.63 -0.73 1.22
C THR A 16 -6.88 -1.74 0.11
N THR A 17 -5.81 -2.33 -0.41
CA THR A 17 -5.90 -3.37 -1.44
C THR A 17 -4.96 -4.50 -1.11
N GLU A 18 -5.14 -5.64 -1.78
CA GLU A 18 -4.31 -6.81 -1.56
C GLU A 18 -3.50 -7.11 -2.81
N HIS A 19 -2.22 -7.35 -2.65
CA HIS A 19 -1.30 -7.64 -3.75
C HIS A 19 -0.24 -8.60 -3.27
N GLU A 20 0.49 -9.19 -4.22
CA GLU A 20 1.54 -10.14 -3.87
C GLU A 20 2.73 -9.46 -3.24
N ASP A 21 3.08 -8.26 -3.71
CA ASP A 21 4.22 -7.54 -3.15
C ASP A 21 4.01 -6.05 -3.35
N ILE A 22 4.93 -5.28 -2.79
CA ILE A 22 4.84 -3.82 -2.83
C ILE A 22 4.93 -3.28 -4.26
N LYS A 23 5.73 -3.93 -5.09
CA LYS A 23 5.89 -3.47 -6.47
C LYS A 23 4.57 -3.57 -7.22
N GLU A 24 3.85 -4.67 -7.04
CA GLU A 24 2.55 -4.83 -7.67
C GLU A 24 1.56 -3.79 -7.18
N ALA A 25 1.57 -3.52 -5.87
CA ALA A 25 0.70 -2.51 -5.29
C ALA A 25 0.97 -1.14 -5.87
N LEU A 26 2.25 -0.77 -5.98
CA LEU A 26 2.63 0.53 -6.52
C LEU A 26 2.20 0.67 -7.98
N GLU A 27 2.42 -0.38 -8.77
CA GLU A 27 2.02 -0.34 -10.16
C GLU A 27 0.51 -0.22 -10.31
N TYR A 28 -0.22 -0.97 -9.50
CA TYR A 28 -1.67 -0.93 -9.55
C TYR A 28 -2.18 0.47 -9.27
N HIS A 29 -1.72 1.07 -8.19
CA HIS A 29 -2.25 2.37 -7.77
C HIS A 29 -1.78 3.51 -8.67
N SER A 30 -0.56 3.44 -9.20
CA SER A 30 -0.09 4.47 -10.12
C SER A 30 -0.89 4.44 -11.42
N LYS A 31 -1.22 3.25 -11.91
CA LYS A 31 -2.06 3.14 -13.09
C LYS A 31 -3.47 3.63 -12.84
N LEU A 32 -4.00 3.30 -11.67
CA LEU A 32 -5.35 3.71 -11.31
C LEU A 32 -5.47 5.23 -11.27
N LYS A 33 -4.42 5.90 -10.80
CA LYS A 33 -4.38 7.37 -10.74
C LYS A 33 -3.89 7.98 -12.03
N GLN A 34 -3.45 7.15 -12.98
CA GLN A 34 -2.92 7.60 -14.26
C GLN A 34 -1.71 8.51 -14.09
N LEU A 35 -0.83 8.13 -13.17
CA LEU A 35 0.38 8.90 -12.86
C LEU A 35 1.61 8.04 -13.07
N PRO A 36 2.73 8.63 -13.53
CA PRO A 36 3.99 7.90 -13.49
C PRO A 36 4.32 7.51 -12.05
N LEU A 37 5.05 6.42 -11.89
CA LEU A 37 5.32 5.89 -10.55
C LEU A 37 6.05 6.89 -9.67
N ASP A 38 7.03 7.60 -10.21
CA ASP A 38 7.78 8.57 -9.43
C ASP A 38 6.89 9.71 -8.93
N ILE A 39 5.98 10.17 -9.77
CA ILE A 39 5.03 11.22 -9.37
C ILE A 39 4.06 10.67 -8.34
N PHE A 40 3.58 9.43 -8.55
CA PHE A 40 2.68 8.81 -7.60
C PHE A 40 3.33 8.75 -6.21
N LEU A 41 4.60 8.35 -6.13
CA LEU A 41 5.29 8.23 -4.85
C LEU A 41 5.56 9.56 -4.19
N MET A 42 5.56 10.64 -4.95
CA MET A 42 5.67 11.98 -4.36
C MET A 42 4.38 12.44 -3.72
N MET A 43 3.25 11.92 -4.19
CA MET A 43 1.95 12.37 -3.72
C MET A 43 1.31 11.42 -2.72
N PHE A 44 1.69 10.15 -2.75
CA PHE A 44 1.03 9.13 -1.94
C PHE A 44 2.06 8.25 -1.24
N VAL A 45 1.60 7.60 -0.16
CA VAL A 45 2.42 6.65 0.58
C VAL A 45 1.70 5.32 0.60
N VAL A 46 2.41 4.25 0.29
CA VAL A 46 1.87 2.89 0.32
C VAL A 46 2.57 2.13 1.42
N LYS A 47 1.80 1.55 2.32
CA LYS A 47 2.35 0.80 3.45
C LYS A 47 1.82 -0.63 3.43
N GLU A 48 2.70 -1.56 3.67
CA GLU A 48 2.30 -2.96 3.79
C GLU A 48 1.86 -3.22 5.21
N ILE A 49 0.69 -3.87 5.35
CA ILE A 49 0.20 -4.29 6.65
C ILE A 49 0.57 -5.75 6.82
N LYS A 50 1.41 -6.04 7.79
CA LYS A 50 1.76 -7.42 8.06
C LYS A 50 0.73 -8.05 8.96
N GLN A 51 0.11 -9.09 8.44
CA GLN A 51 -0.92 -9.75 9.19
C GLN A 51 -0.36 -10.99 9.82
N ASN A 52 0.52 -10.87 10.67
CA ASN A 52 1.01 -12.06 11.30
C ASN A 52 0.21 -12.42 12.44
N ALA A 53 -0.21 -12.77 12.33
CA ALA A 53 -0.68 -12.93 13.34
C ALA A 53 -0.16 -13.68 14.35
N THR A 54 0.22 -13.39 14.00
CA THR A 54 0.41 -13.80 14.70
C THR A 54 0.54 -14.00 15.55
N ARG A 55 0.37 -14.06 15.71
CA ARG A 55 0.42 -14.28 16.43
C ARG A 55 0.66 -14.41 17.30
N SER A 56 0.57 -14.34 17.54
CA SER A 56 0.69 -14.60 18.26
C SER A 56 0.85 -14.73 19.10
N ILE A 57 0.72 -14.79 19.29
CA ILE A 57 0.75 -15.06 20.06
C ILE A 57 1.04 -15.25 20.91
N LYS A 58 1.02 -15.29 21.19
CA LYS A 58 1.14 -15.53 21.99
C LYS A 58 1.39 -15.71 22.61
N ASN A 59 1.31 -15.71 22.69
CA ASN A 59 1.37 -15.89 23.35
C ASN A 59 1.57 -16.12 23.79
#